data_6ea93f6438fa349819c05743430fc872
#
_entry.id   6ea93f6438fa349819c05743430fc872
#
_cell.length_a   1.000
_cell.length_b   1.000
_cell.length_c   1.000
_cell.angle_alpha   90.00
_cell.angle_beta   90.00
_cell.angle_gamma   90.00
#
_symmetry.space_group_name_H-M   'P 1'
#
loop_
_entity.id
_entity.type
_entity.pdbx_description
1 polymer ?
#
loop_
_entity_poly.entity_id
_entity_poly.type
_entity_poly.pdbx_seq_one_letter_code
_entity_poly.pdbx_strand_id
1 'polypeptide(L)'
;MKRIICLLLSTCMLLCLAACHENTEQPPVTEGVDTTENQDGDHSHEIRLLTLEKTLHTYCEWEDDYDRALVRSEHSCVTLGQADADVYPEMAEVLDQIATMQENAMLDEFDNLVSTAREELSENRDGFETNVSTLDVLVRRADNLVISFLSDSYSHYGQIENYRVFHGSNYDTQSGRELMLNDVVNVNNDLAQAVEAELTTSVWAGDFYSESAVEDYFANTPYDGFSWTIDYLGLTFYFSPGELSDDSMLTATVSFAEYPELFNEKYMAAPAEYAVEIPLDISFFAERDTDDALEAISISGWYNDERNHYMEYGIYTDTDGQYYEEECYTYDLHPYYVKAADGNFVYLFCEDVEEDWREMRLVVFSLNADGSVTKTGEMNVSPSWLADNKFIVPTDPGKLILDDADNGTEKVVFAVGNNGMPSNK
;
A
#
# COMPACT_ATOMS: atom_id res chain seq x y z
N MET A 1 -27.81 -16.47 -5.90
CA MET A 1 -26.67 -17.37 -6.07
C MET A 1 -25.41 -16.60 -6.48
N LYS A 2 -25.44 -15.68 -7.47
CA LYS A 2 -24.25 -14.91 -7.92
C LYS A 2 -23.58 -14.07 -6.79
N ARG A 3 -24.34 -13.43 -5.89
CA ARG A 3 -23.78 -12.68 -4.73
C ARG A 3 -23.02 -13.55 -3.72
N ILE A 4 -23.33 -14.83 -3.62
CA ILE A 4 -22.69 -15.77 -2.70
C ILE A 4 -21.32 -16.22 -3.26
N ILE A 5 -21.15 -16.26 -4.58
CA ILE A 5 -19.90 -16.67 -5.23
C ILE A 5 -18.84 -15.59 -5.11
N CYS A 6 -19.19 -14.31 -5.29
CA CYS A 6 -18.23 -13.19 -5.09
C CYS A 6 -17.78 -13.07 -3.63
N LEU A 7 -18.70 -13.22 -2.66
CA LEU A 7 -18.33 -13.26 -1.24
C LEU A 7 -17.43 -14.45 -0.88
N LEU A 8 -17.63 -15.61 -1.53
CA LEU A 8 -16.79 -16.79 -1.30
C LEU A 8 -15.40 -16.66 -1.90
N LEU A 9 -15.21 -15.99 -3.03
CA LEU A 9 -13.90 -15.75 -3.66
C LEU A 9 -13.08 -14.74 -2.87
N SER A 10 -13.68 -13.62 -2.47
CA SER A 10 -13.04 -12.63 -1.59
C SER A 10 -12.69 -13.24 -0.22
N THR A 11 -13.59 -14.07 0.34
CA THR A 11 -13.35 -14.78 1.61
C THR A 11 -12.30 -15.89 1.46
N CYS A 12 -12.11 -16.50 0.28
CA CYS A 12 -11.04 -17.46 0.05
C CYS A 12 -9.66 -16.78 -0.03
N MET A 13 -9.53 -15.57 -0.61
CA MET A 13 -8.28 -14.81 -0.54
C MET A 13 -7.94 -14.41 0.90
N LEU A 14 -8.92 -13.95 1.67
CA LEU A 14 -8.77 -13.61 3.08
C LEU A 14 -8.46 -14.86 3.95
N LEU A 15 -9.07 -16.02 3.65
CA LEU A 15 -8.83 -17.27 4.38
C LEU A 15 -7.50 -17.94 4.02
N CYS A 16 -6.93 -17.70 2.84
CA CYS A 16 -5.58 -18.19 2.50
C CYS A 16 -4.49 -17.45 3.31
N LEU A 17 -4.70 -16.19 3.66
CA LEU A 17 -3.80 -15.44 4.55
C LEU A 17 -3.92 -15.88 6.02
N ALA A 18 -5.10 -16.36 6.44
CA ALA A 18 -5.35 -16.84 7.80
C ALA A 18 -4.99 -18.33 8.03
N ALA A 19 -4.76 -19.12 6.97
CA ALA A 19 -4.53 -20.58 7.09
C ALA A 19 -3.12 -20.99 7.55
N CYS A 20 -2.20 -20.04 7.73
CA CYS A 20 -0.87 -20.32 8.32
C CYS A 20 -0.89 -20.54 9.85
N HIS A 21 -2.08 -20.57 10.47
CA HIS A 21 -2.22 -20.80 11.91
C HIS A 21 -2.51 -22.27 12.21
N GLU A 22 -1.60 -23.19 11.89
CA GLU A 22 -1.62 -24.52 12.46
C GLU A 22 -0.91 -24.52 13.83
N ASN A 23 -1.71 -24.88 14.86
CA ASN A 23 -1.31 -25.07 16.24
C ASN A 23 0.00 -25.85 16.39
N THR A 24 1.09 -25.17 16.69
CA THR A 24 2.25 -25.79 17.31
C THR A 24 2.00 -25.83 18.82
N GLU A 25 1.74 -27.02 19.36
CA GLU A 25 1.69 -27.28 20.80
C GLU A 25 2.98 -26.79 21.44
N GLN A 26 2.86 -25.89 22.39
CA GLN A 26 3.98 -25.43 23.21
C GLN A 26 4.62 -26.62 23.94
N PRO A 27 5.94 -26.80 23.88
CA PRO A 27 6.63 -27.73 24.75
C PRO A 27 6.63 -27.20 26.20
N PRO A 28 6.66 -28.08 27.21
CA PRO A 28 6.51 -27.72 28.61
C PRO A 28 7.72 -26.91 29.10
N VAL A 29 7.43 -25.80 29.76
CA VAL A 29 8.38 -24.92 30.44
C VAL A 29 9.14 -25.70 31.51
N THR A 30 10.43 -25.91 31.32
CA THR A 30 11.36 -26.30 32.39
C THR A 30 11.96 -25.04 33.00
N GLU A 31 11.61 -24.79 34.25
CA GLU A 31 12.25 -23.79 35.09
C GLU A 31 13.76 -24.12 35.25
N GLY A 32 14.58 -23.23 34.75
CA GLY A 32 16.03 -23.23 34.99
C GLY A 32 16.47 -21.79 35.24
N VAL A 33 16.58 -21.45 36.52
CA VAL A 33 17.21 -20.22 37.00
C VAL A 33 18.66 -20.21 36.61
N ASP A 34 19.08 -19.26 35.80
CA ASP A 34 20.48 -18.78 35.84
C ASP A 34 20.52 -17.27 35.58
N THR A 35 20.82 -16.57 36.68
CA THR A 35 21.04 -15.13 36.72
C THR A 35 22.40 -14.81 36.16
N THR A 36 22.46 -14.28 34.98
CA THR A 36 23.57 -13.46 34.52
C THR A 36 23.04 -12.06 34.22
N GLU A 37 23.40 -11.13 35.09
CA GLU A 37 23.26 -9.68 34.88
C GLU A 37 23.96 -9.32 33.57
N ASN A 38 23.20 -9.09 32.53
CA ASN A 38 23.68 -8.36 31.37
C ASN A 38 23.36 -6.87 31.58
N GLN A 39 24.40 -6.09 31.56
CA GLN A 39 24.40 -4.64 31.61
C GLN A 39 23.39 -4.12 30.56
N ASP A 40 22.37 -3.43 31.07
CA ASP A 40 21.53 -2.54 30.28
C ASP A 40 22.39 -1.43 29.67
N GLY A 41 22.92 -1.69 28.51
CA GLY A 41 23.31 -0.66 27.60
C GLY A 41 22.01 -0.09 27.00
N ASP A 42 21.82 1.19 27.15
CA ASP A 42 20.85 2.00 26.43
C ASP A 42 21.06 1.80 24.91
N HIS A 43 20.51 0.72 24.37
CA HIS A 43 20.39 0.52 22.95
C HIS A 43 19.07 1.22 22.54
N SER A 44 19.14 2.53 22.29
CA SER A 44 18.23 3.16 21.35
C SER A 44 18.22 2.26 20.11
N HIS A 45 17.11 1.57 19.86
CA HIS A 45 16.98 0.69 18.69
C HIS A 45 17.04 1.59 17.45
N GLU A 46 18.22 1.71 16.88
CA GLU A 46 18.42 2.44 15.62
C GLU A 46 17.54 1.77 14.55
N ILE A 47 16.61 2.51 13.99
CA ILE A 47 15.76 2.04 12.92
C ILE A 47 16.59 1.91 11.65
N ARG A 48 16.61 0.72 11.09
CA ARG A 48 17.29 0.41 9.83
C ARG A 48 16.25 0.05 8.78
N LEU A 49 16.16 0.86 7.74
CA LEU A 49 15.31 0.60 6.59
C LEU A 49 15.77 -0.65 5.83
N LEU A 50 14.80 -1.40 5.31
CA LEU A 50 15.02 -2.62 4.54
C LEU A 50 14.83 -2.35 3.05
N THR A 51 15.55 -3.13 2.25
CA THR A 51 15.37 -3.18 0.81
C THR A 51 14.28 -4.21 0.48
N LEU A 52 13.22 -3.76 -0.14
CA LEU A 52 12.15 -4.62 -0.67
C LEU A 52 12.20 -4.63 -2.19
N GLU A 53 11.88 -5.78 -2.75
CA GLU A 53 11.72 -5.97 -4.19
C GLU A 53 10.26 -6.32 -4.48
N LYS A 54 9.62 -5.54 -5.36
CA LYS A 54 8.26 -5.78 -5.85
C LYS A 54 8.32 -6.42 -7.22
N THR A 55 7.54 -7.46 -7.45
CA THR A 55 7.39 -8.12 -8.75
C THR A 55 5.96 -7.93 -9.21
N LEU A 56 5.79 -7.49 -10.47
CA LEU A 56 4.49 -7.30 -11.10
C LEU A 56 4.20 -8.47 -12.04
N HIS A 57 3.04 -9.09 -11.91
CA HIS A 57 2.55 -10.15 -12.77
C HIS A 57 1.32 -9.65 -13.52
N THR A 58 1.35 -9.76 -14.84
CA THR A 58 0.26 -9.32 -15.71
C THR A 58 -0.21 -10.47 -16.59
N TYR A 59 -1.50 -10.76 -16.60
CA TYR A 59 -2.15 -11.77 -17.42
C TYR A 59 -3.24 -11.13 -18.26
N CYS A 60 -3.33 -11.51 -19.53
CA CYS A 60 -4.31 -10.96 -20.45
C CYS A 60 -4.81 -12.05 -21.39
N GLU A 61 -6.13 -12.16 -21.52
CA GLU A 61 -6.77 -13.08 -22.47
C GLU A 61 -7.51 -12.29 -23.54
N TRP A 62 -7.36 -12.74 -24.80
CA TRP A 62 -7.96 -12.12 -25.97
C TRP A 62 -8.79 -13.13 -26.73
N GLU A 63 -9.80 -12.66 -27.44
CA GLU A 63 -10.57 -13.47 -28.39
C GLU A 63 -10.20 -13.04 -29.81
N ASP A 64 -9.95 -14.01 -30.73
CA ASP A 64 -9.43 -13.77 -32.07
C ASP A 64 -10.28 -12.77 -32.91
N ASP A 65 -11.58 -12.76 -32.69
CA ASP A 65 -12.56 -11.93 -33.42
C ASP A 65 -13.03 -10.69 -32.64
N TYR A 66 -12.34 -10.33 -31.56
CA TYR A 66 -12.70 -9.23 -30.69
C TYR A 66 -11.50 -8.29 -30.46
N ASP A 67 -11.73 -6.99 -30.57
CA ASP A 67 -10.68 -5.96 -30.53
C ASP A 67 -10.28 -5.49 -29.12
N ARG A 68 -10.85 -6.10 -28.10
CA ARG A 68 -10.56 -5.83 -26.70
C ARG A 68 -10.14 -7.10 -25.98
N ALA A 69 -9.40 -6.94 -24.89
CA ALA A 69 -9.15 -8.06 -23.99
C ALA A 69 -10.47 -8.57 -23.38
N LEU A 70 -10.57 -9.87 -23.21
CA LEU A 70 -11.64 -10.49 -22.43
C LEU A 70 -11.40 -10.30 -20.94
N VAL A 71 -10.15 -10.50 -20.51
CA VAL A 71 -9.73 -10.42 -19.11
C VAL A 71 -8.39 -9.73 -19.03
N ARG A 72 -8.23 -8.87 -18.04
CA ARG A 72 -6.95 -8.37 -17.55
C ARG A 72 -6.83 -8.70 -16.08
N SER A 73 -5.69 -9.25 -15.70
CA SER A 73 -5.35 -9.49 -14.31
C SER A 73 -3.95 -8.98 -14.07
N GLU A 74 -3.79 -8.19 -13.01
CA GLU A 74 -2.50 -7.65 -12.61
C GLU A 74 -2.35 -7.78 -11.10
N HIS A 75 -1.22 -8.30 -10.64
CA HIS A 75 -0.93 -8.36 -9.22
C HIS A 75 0.54 -8.13 -8.93
N SER A 76 0.80 -7.51 -7.79
CA SER A 76 2.14 -7.33 -7.27
C SER A 76 2.41 -8.26 -6.09
N CYS A 77 3.65 -8.71 -5.99
CA CYS A 77 4.19 -9.46 -4.86
C CYS A 77 5.43 -8.76 -4.32
N VAL A 78 5.67 -8.84 -3.01
CA VAL A 78 6.83 -8.20 -2.37
C VAL A 78 7.69 -9.24 -1.68
N THR A 79 9.01 -9.14 -1.88
CA THR A 79 10.02 -9.99 -1.23
C THR A 79 11.13 -9.12 -0.62
N LEU A 80 11.94 -9.69 0.30
CA LEU A 80 13.14 -9.02 0.79
C LEU A 80 14.24 -9.03 -0.27
N GLY A 81 14.97 -7.92 -0.38
CA GLY A 81 16.24 -7.92 -1.10
C GLY A 81 17.24 -8.88 -0.46
N GLN A 82 18.10 -9.51 -1.27
CA GLN A 82 18.97 -10.62 -0.82
C GLN A 82 19.77 -10.31 0.45
N ALA A 83 20.33 -9.11 0.57
CA ALA A 83 21.14 -8.74 1.73
C ALA A 83 20.33 -8.69 3.04
N ASP A 84 19.06 -8.29 2.97
CA ASP A 84 18.16 -8.26 4.12
C ASP A 84 17.55 -9.65 4.37
N ALA A 85 17.29 -10.43 3.34
CA ALA A 85 16.87 -11.84 3.45
C ALA A 85 17.91 -12.69 4.19
N ASP A 86 19.21 -12.46 3.97
CA ASP A 86 20.28 -13.14 4.70
C ASP A 86 20.32 -12.79 6.20
N VAL A 87 19.81 -11.63 6.59
CA VAL A 87 19.73 -11.15 7.98
C VAL A 87 18.42 -11.58 8.66
N TYR A 88 17.32 -11.62 7.92
CA TYR A 88 15.97 -11.93 8.40
C TYR A 88 15.36 -13.12 7.65
N PRO A 89 15.94 -14.32 7.78
CA PRO A 89 15.53 -15.48 6.98
C PRO A 89 14.11 -15.93 7.27
N GLU A 90 13.61 -15.82 8.51
CA GLU A 90 12.22 -16.16 8.85
C GLU A 90 11.23 -15.24 8.13
N MET A 91 11.52 -13.94 8.08
CA MET A 91 10.67 -12.98 7.35
C MET A 91 10.74 -13.21 5.83
N ALA A 92 11.93 -13.50 5.30
CA ALA A 92 12.10 -13.82 3.89
C ALA A 92 11.24 -15.05 3.49
N GLU A 93 11.27 -16.11 4.30
CA GLU A 93 10.45 -17.31 4.07
C GLU A 93 8.94 -16.99 4.09
N VAL A 94 8.49 -16.14 5.02
CA VAL A 94 7.09 -15.71 5.11
C VAL A 94 6.67 -14.93 3.86
N LEU A 95 7.49 -13.97 3.42
CA LEU A 95 7.17 -13.19 2.21
C LEU A 95 7.16 -14.06 0.95
N ASP A 96 8.09 -14.99 0.79
CA ASP A 96 8.12 -15.93 -0.33
C ASP A 96 6.89 -16.85 -0.34
N GLN A 97 6.43 -17.28 0.83
CA GLN A 97 5.18 -18.07 0.96
C GLN A 97 3.96 -17.25 0.58
N ILE A 98 3.85 -15.99 1.05
CA ILE A 98 2.76 -15.07 0.70
C ILE A 98 2.75 -14.82 -0.81
N ALA A 99 3.89 -14.48 -1.41
CA ALA A 99 4.01 -14.26 -2.85
C ALA A 99 3.54 -15.48 -3.66
N THR A 100 3.97 -16.68 -3.25
CA THR A 100 3.55 -17.94 -3.90
C THR A 100 2.04 -18.19 -3.76
N MET A 101 1.47 -17.92 -2.59
CA MET A 101 0.02 -18.08 -2.39
C MET A 101 -0.78 -17.08 -3.21
N GLN A 102 -0.36 -15.80 -3.25
CA GLN A 102 -0.99 -14.77 -4.05
C GLN A 102 -0.96 -15.11 -5.55
N GLU A 103 0.21 -15.51 -6.08
CA GLU A 103 0.34 -15.91 -7.48
C GLU A 103 -0.60 -17.07 -7.83
N ASN A 104 -0.67 -18.11 -7.01
CA ASN A 104 -1.57 -19.24 -7.25
C ASN A 104 -3.05 -18.81 -7.21
N ALA A 105 -3.44 -17.98 -6.23
CA ALA A 105 -4.81 -17.48 -6.11
C ALA A 105 -5.22 -16.63 -7.32
N MET A 106 -4.32 -15.76 -7.80
CA MET A 106 -4.56 -14.92 -8.97
C MET A 106 -4.65 -15.73 -10.26
N LEU A 107 -3.86 -16.79 -10.43
CA LEU A 107 -3.97 -17.70 -11.57
C LEU A 107 -5.30 -18.45 -11.58
N ASP A 108 -5.73 -18.97 -10.42
CA ASP A 108 -7.02 -19.63 -10.29
C ASP A 108 -8.19 -18.67 -10.56
N GLU A 109 -8.09 -17.43 -10.10
CA GLU A 109 -9.07 -16.38 -10.38
C GLU A 109 -9.09 -16.01 -11.86
N PHE A 110 -7.93 -15.83 -12.50
CA PHE A 110 -7.81 -15.51 -13.92
C PHE A 110 -8.49 -16.57 -14.79
N ASP A 111 -8.28 -17.86 -14.53
CA ASP A 111 -8.94 -18.95 -15.25
C ASP A 111 -10.47 -18.92 -15.11
N ASN A 112 -10.97 -18.58 -13.92
CA ASN A 112 -12.39 -18.40 -13.67
C ASN A 112 -12.96 -17.19 -14.43
N LEU A 113 -12.23 -16.05 -14.42
CA LEU A 113 -12.60 -14.84 -15.15
C LEU A 113 -12.67 -15.07 -16.65
N VAL A 114 -11.69 -15.77 -17.22
CA VAL A 114 -11.69 -16.15 -18.66
C VAL A 114 -12.92 -16.97 -19.02
N SER A 115 -13.29 -17.93 -18.18
CA SER A 115 -14.51 -18.73 -18.38
C SER A 115 -15.77 -17.90 -18.36
N THR A 116 -15.88 -16.97 -17.38
CA THR A 116 -17.03 -16.08 -17.23
C THR A 116 -17.12 -15.07 -18.37
N ALA A 117 -16.00 -14.45 -18.75
CA ALA A 117 -15.93 -13.47 -19.83
C ALA A 117 -16.36 -14.06 -21.18
N ARG A 118 -15.97 -15.31 -21.50
CA ARG A 118 -16.39 -16.01 -22.71
C ARG A 118 -17.91 -16.27 -22.73
N GLU A 119 -18.49 -16.64 -21.59
CA GLU A 119 -19.94 -16.81 -21.46
C GLU A 119 -20.67 -15.47 -21.68
N GLU A 120 -20.24 -14.40 -21.00
CA GLU A 120 -20.81 -13.06 -21.12
C GLU A 120 -20.68 -12.50 -22.56
N LEU A 121 -19.52 -12.64 -23.20
CA LEU A 121 -19.33 -12.22 -24.59
C LEU A 121 -20.27 -12.97 -25.55
N SER A 122 -20.49 -14.28 -25.33
CA SER A 122 -21.39 -15.07 -26.14
C SER A 122 -22.85 -14.66 -26.00
N GLU A 123 -23.25 -14.17 -24.84
CA GLU A 123 -24.61 -13.71 -24.53
C GLU A 123 -24.87 -12.27 -25.00
N ASN A 124 -23.88 -11.38 -24.87
CA ASN A 124 -24.03 -9.94 -25.18
C ASN A 124 -22.73 -9.33 -25.72
N ARG A 125 -22.39 -9.63 -26.96
CA ARG A 125 -21.14 -9.16 -27.58
C ARG A 125 -21.01 -7.64 -27.65
N ASP A 126 -22.11 -6.93 -27.93
CA ASP A 126 -22.10 -5.47 -28.13
C ASP A 126 -22.00 -4.69 -26.79
N GLY A 127 -22.43 -5.29 -25.70
CA GLY A 127 -22.40 -4.70 -24.36
C GLY A 127 -21.39 -5.41 -23.43
N PHE A 128 -20.46 -6.19 -23.98
CA PHE A 128 -19.42 -6.83 -23.18
C PHE A 128 -18.37 -5.81 -22.74
N GLU A 129 -18.01 -5.85 -21.48
CA GLU A 129 -16.91 -5.08 -20.89
C GLU A 129 -15.80 -6.03 -20.45
N THR A 130 -14.53 -5.60 -20.59
CA THR A 130 -13.37 -6.38 -20.15
C THR A 130 -13.46 -6.67 -18.65
N ASN A 131 -13.36 -7.93 -18.26
CA ASN A 131 -13.27 -8.29 -16.87
C ASN A 131 -11.86 -7.96 -16.34
N VAL A 132 -11.79 -7.31 -15.19
CA VAL A 132 -10.54 -6.84 -14.59
C VAL A 132 -10.41 -7.39 -13.16
N SER A 133 -9.22 -7.84 -12.79
CA SER A 133 -8.86 -8.15 -11.41
C SER A 133 -7.46 -7.62 -11.14
N THR A 134 -7.32 -6.77 -10.13
CA THR A 134 -6.01 -6.26 -9.70
C THR A 134 -5.79 -6.48 -8.22
N LEU A 135 -4.53 -6.71 -7.84
CA LEU A 135 -4.05 -6.73 -6.47
C LEU A 135 -2.72 -5.98 -6.42
N ASP A 136 -2.71 -4.80 -5.87
CA ASP A 136 -1.45 -4.10 -5.59
C ASP A 136 -1.09 -4.17 -4.10
N VAL A 137 0.17 -4.49 -3.81
CA VAL A 137 0.71 -4.58 -2.45
C VAL A 137 1.58 -3.36 -2.18
N LEU A 138 1.03 -2.40 -1.47
CA LEU A 138 1.67 -1.13 -1.14
C LEU A 138 2.50 -1.27 0.15
N VAL A 139 3.76 -0.85 0.12
CA VAL A 139 4.66 -0.88 1.28
C VAL A 139 4.41 0.34 2.16
N ARG A 140 3.87 0.10 3.37
CA ARG A 140 3.57 1.15 4.34
C ARG A 140 4.69 1.38 5.35
N ARG A 141 5.45 0.34 5.68
CA ARG A 141 6.62 0.38 6.53
C ARG A 141 7.55 -0.78 6.20
N ALA A 142 8.86 -0.53 6.21
CA ALA A 142 9.86 -1.56 5.95
C ALA A 142 11.14 -1.27 6.73
N ASP A 143 11.22 -1.80 7.94
CA ASP A 143 12.40 -1.65 8.79
C ASP A 143 12.70 -2.92 9.60
N ASN A 144 13.77 -2.84 10.41
CA ASN A 144 14.21 -3.94 11.26
C ASN A 144 13.27 -4.32 12.40
N LEU A 145 12.16 -3.61 12.59
CA LEU A 145 11.12 -3.90 13.60
C LEU A 145 9.85 -4.42 12.95
N VAL A 146 9.39 -3.77 11.87
CA VAL A 146 8.09 -4.01 11.25
C VAL A 146 8.20 -3.96 9.73
N ILE A 147 7.52 -4.91 9.08
CA ILE A 147 7.12 -4.80 7.68
C ILE A 147 5.59 -4.71 7.64
N SER A 148 5.07 -3.67 7.01
CA SER A 148 3.64 -3.39 6.90
C SER A 148 3.24 -3.16 5.46
N PHE A 149 2.16 -3.84 5.03
CA PHE A 149 1.62 -3.75 3.68
C PHE A 149 0.15 -3.38 3.71
N LEU A 150 -0.27 -2.66 2.69
CA LEU A 150 -1.66 -2.49 2.31
C LEU A 150 -1.90 -3.21 0.98
N SER A 151 -2.73 -4.22 0.97
CA SER A 151 -3.23 -4.85 -0.23
C SER A 151 -4.44 -4.07 -0.73
N ASP A 152 -4.36 -3.53 -1.95
CA ASP A 152 -5.44 -2.85 -2.67
C ASP A 152 -5.95 -3.79 -3.75
N SER A 153 -7.12 -4.36 -3.55
CA SER A 153 -7.75 -5.31 -4.48
C SER A 153 -8.91 -4.63 -5.19
N TYR A 154 -8.90 -4.68 -6.51
CA TYR A 154 -10.00 -4.19 -7.33
C TYR A 154 -10.47 -5.27 -8.29
N SER A 155 -11.78 -5.43 -8.42
CA SER A 155 -12.39 -6.36 -9.36
C SER A 155 -13.57 -5.72 -10.08
N HIS A 156 -13.63 -5.94 -11.39
CA HIS A 156 -14.73 -5.55 -12.25
C HIS A 156 -15.15 -6.75 -13.11
N TYR A 157 -16.40 -7.17 -12.99
CA TYR A 157 -16.96 -8.33 -13.70
C TYR A 157 -18.17 -7.90 -14.52
N GLY A 158 -17.93 -7.43 -15.73
CA GLY A 158 -19.00 -7.07 -16.66
C GLY A 158 -20.00 -6.07 -16.07
N GLN A 159 -21.23 -6.51 -15.79
CA GLN A 159 -22.32 -5.66 -15.25
C GLN A 159 -22.44 -5.69 -13.72
N ILE A 160 -21.47 -6.27 -13.00
CA ILE A 160 -21.45 -6.25 -11.54
C ILE A 160 -20.73 -4.98 -11.11
N GLU A 161 -21.24 -4.31 -10.08
CA GLU A 161 -20.63 -3.12 -9.49
C GLU A 161 -19.15 -3.38 -9.16
N ASN A 162 -18.30 -2.41 -9.45
CA ASN A 162 -16.89 -2.42 -9.12
C ASN A 162 -16.71 -2.66 -7.62
N TYR A 163 -15.79 -3.56 -7.28
CA TYR A 163 -15.53 -3.90 -5.90
C TYR A 163 -14.05 -3.63 -5.58
N ARG A 164 -13.79 -2.71 -4.65
CA ARG A 164 -12.46 -2.39 -4.16
C ARG A 164 -12.37 -2.69 -2.67
N VAL A 165 -11.31 -3.36 -2.25
CA VAL A 165 -11.09 -3.73 -0.85
C VAL A 165 -9.66 -3.43 -0.47
N PHE A 166 -9.49 -2.86 0.73
CA PHE A 166 -8.19 -2.69 1.35
C PHE A 166 -8.01 -3.70 2.49
N HIS A 167 -6.85 -4.32 2.52
CA HIS A 167 -6.47 -5.22 3.60
C HIS A 167 -5.05 -4.93 4.08
N GLY A 168 -4.91 -4.59 5.37
CA GLY A 168 -3.62 -4.36 6.00
C GLY A 168 -3.01 -5.64 6.56
N SER A 169 -1.73 -5.87 6.32
CA SER A 169 -0.94 -6.98 6.86
C SER A 169 0.34 -6.46 7.48
N ASN A 170 0.63 -6.86 8.71
CA ASN A 170 1.73 -6.32 9.49
C ASN A 170 2.55 -7.46 10.11
N TYR A 171 3.87 -7.41 10.03
CA TYR A 171 4.76 -8.49 10.48
C TYR A 171 5.89 -7.96 11.37
N ASP A 172 6.21 -8.70 12.42
CA ASP A 172 7.46 -8.53 13.17
C ASP A 172 8.62 -9.02 12.29
N THR A 173 9.51 -8.12 11.92
CA THR A 173 10.60 -8.39 10.97
C THR A 173 11.55 -9.48 11.45
N GLN A 174 11.75 -9.60 12.76
CA GLN A 174 12.72 -10.55 13.34
C GLN A 174 12.22 -12.01 13.27
N SER A 175 10.91 -12.20 13.47
CA SER A 175 10.32 -13.54 13.60
C SER A 175 9.44 -13.93 12.43
N GLY A 176 9.12 -13.01 11.51
CA GLY A 176 8.13 -13.23 10.46
C GLY A 176 6.69 -13.39 10.97
N ARG A 177 6.45 -13.24 12.28
CA ARG A 177 5.12 -13.40 12.88
C ARG A 177 4.22 -12.23 12.49
N GLU A 178 3.01 -12.53 12.06
CA GLU A 178 1.98 -11.51 11.87
C GLU A 178 1.66 -10.79 13.19
N LEU A 179 1.60 -9.46 13.14
CA LEU A 179 1.25 -8.62 14.27
C LEU A 179 -0.28 -8.45 14.33
N MET A 180 -0.84 -8.77 15.47
CA MET A 180 -2.23 -8.45 15.76
C MET A 180 -2.35 -7.02 16.27
N LEU A 181 -3.50 -6.40 16.11
CA LEU A 181 -3.72 -5.01 16.53
C LEU A 181 -3.34 -4.77 18.00
N ASN A 182 -3.66 -5.71 18.89
CA ASN A 182 -3.33 -5.63 20.32
C ASN A 182 -1.85 -5.87 20.67
N ASP A 183 -1.00 -6.25 19.72
CA ASP A 183 0.46 -6.25 19.91
C ASP A 183 1.02 -4.81 19.85
N VAL A 184 0.34 -3.93 19.11
CA VAL A 184 0.81 -2.60 18.76
C VAL A 184 0.11 -1.52 19.57
N VAL A 185 -1.18 -1.67 19.81
CA VAL A 185 -2.03 -0.64 20.44
C VAL A 185 -2.95 -1.23 21.51
N ASN A 186 -3.29 -0.44 22.49
CA ASN A 186 -4.30 -0.80 23.49
C ASN A 186 -5.70 -0.65 22.87
N VAL A 187 -6.32 -1.77 22.45
CA VAL A 187 -7.66 -1.78 21.86
C VAL A 187 -8.71 -1.57 22.96
N ASN A 188 -9.22 -0.35 23.04
CA ASN A 188 -10.20 0.09 24.03
C ASN A 188 -11.07 1.23 23.48
N ASN A 189 -11.93 1.80 24.30
CA ASN A 189 -12.79 2.92 23.89
C ASN A 189 -12.01 4.19 23.54
N ASP A 190 -10.82 4.40 24.10
CA ASP A 190 -10.01 5.59 23.81
C ASP A 190 -9.48 5.49 22.37
N LEU A 191 -9.12 4.29 21.91
CA LEU A 191 -8.76 4.05 20.50
C LEU A 191 -9.93 4.32 19.55
N ALA A 192 -11.13 3.83 19.88
CA ALA A 192 -12.32 4.09 19.06
C ALA A 192 -12.63 5.59 18.96
N GLN A 193 -12.48 6.34 20.07
CA GLN A 193 -12.64 7.80 20.08
C GLN A 193 -11.57 8.53 19.29
N ALA A 194 -10.31 8.08 19.33
CA ALA A 194 -9.24 8.63 18.49
C ALA A 194 -9.55 8.42 17.00
N VAL A 195 -9.93 7.19 16.61
CA VAL A 195 -10.34 6.90 15.22
C VAL A 195 -11.53 7.76 14.78
N GLU A 196 -12.52 7.95 15.64
CA GLU A 196 -13.68 8.82 15.34
C GLU A 196 -13.24 10.28 15.15
N ALA A 197 -12.35 10.79 16.00
CA ALA A 197 -11.82 12.14 15.87
C ALA A 197 -11.10 12.33 14.52
N GLU A 198 -10.24 11.39 14.14
CA GLU A 198 -9.52 11.44 12.86
C GLU A 198 -10.44 11.34 11.65
N LEU A 199 -11.48 10.52 11.70
CA LEU A 199 -12.49 10.44 10.64
C LEU A 199 -13.21 11.78 10.42
N THR A 200 -13.42 12.57 11.48
CA THR A 200 -14.07 13.89 11.36
C THR A 200 -13.18 14.94 10.71
N THR A 201 -11.87 14.76 10.75
CA THR A 201 -10.90 15.67 10.11
C THR A 201 -10.57 15.30 8.67
N SER A 202 -10.91 14.09 8.23
CA SER A 202 -10.68 13.63 6.86
C SER A 202 -11.44 14.48 5.84
N VAL A 203 -10.79 14.80 4.73
CA VAL A 203 -11.33 15.67 3.63
C VAL A 203 -12.67 15.17 3.08
N TRP A 204 -12.96 13.87 3.22
CA TRP A 204 -14.11 13.21 2.60
C TRP A 204 -15.11 12.61 3.62
N ALA A 205 -14.82 12.67 4.92
CA ALA A 205 -15.56 11.87 5.90
C ALA A 205 -16.80 12.52 6.50
N GLY A 206 -16.99 13.85 6.40
CA GLY A 206 -17.96 14.62 7.21
C GLY A 206 -19.42 14.19 7.15
N ASP A 207 -19.83 13.39 6.14
CA ASP A 207 -21.26 13.12 5.90
C ASP A 207 -21.61 11.61 5.82
N PHE A 208 -20.67 10.68 6.11
CA PHE A 208 -20.84 9.28 5.70
C PHE A 208 -21.13 8.30 6.84
N TYR A 209 -20.93 8.64 8.10
CA TYR A 209 -21.17 7.73 9.21
C TYR A 209 -21.89 8.42 10.38
N SER A 210 -22.40 7.63 11.31
CA SER A 210 -22.95 8.14 12.58
C SER A 210 -21.93 8.03 13.70
N GLU A 211 -21.95 8.96 14.65
CA GLU A 211 -21.04 8.98 15.83
C GLU A 211 -20.98 7.65 16.58
N SER A 212 -22.05 6.89 16.65
CA SER A 212 -22.06 5.59 17.32
C SER A 212 -21.52 4.43 16.48
N ALA A 213 -21.30 4.61 15.17
CA ALA A 213 -20.91 3.51 14.28
C ALA A 213 -19.48 3.04 14.56
N VAL A 214 -18.57 3.96 14.91
CA VAL A 214 -17.16 3.62 15.20
C VAL A 214 -17.07 2.82 16.51
N GLU A 215 -17.73 3.25 17.58
CA GLU A 215 -17.76 2.50 18.84
C GLU A 215 -18.38 1.11 18.66
N ASP A 216 -19.48 1.00 17.90
CA ASP A 216 -20.15 -0.26 17.62
C ASP A 216 -19.26 -1.17 16.76
N TYR A 217 -18.52 -0.64 15.78
CA TYR A 217 -17.56 -1.38 14.96
C TYR A 217 -16.44 -1.98 15.82
N PHE A 218 -15.79 -1.18 16.65
CA PHE A 218 -14.72 -1.64 17.55
C PHE A 218 -15.21 -2.65 18.60
N ALA A 219 -16.43 -2.49 19.09
CA ALA A 219 -17.01 -3.40 20.09
C ALA A 219 -17.37 -4.78 19.51
N ASN A 220 -17.66 -4.87 18.21
CA ASN A 220 -18.18 -6.08 17.56
C ASN A 220 -17.16 -6.75 16.62
N THR A 221 -16.08 -6.08 16.23
CA THR A 221 -15.04 -6.61 15.35
C THR A 221 -13.98 -7.37 16.16
N PRO A 222 -13.68 -8.62 15.85
CA PRO A 222 -12.57 -9.36 16.49
C PRO A 222 -11.22 -8.74 16.08
N TYR A 223 -10.16 -8.99 16.87
CA TYR A 223 -8.84 -8.37 16.65
C TYR A 223 -8.18 -8.69 15.30
N ASP A 224 -8.52 -9.81 14.71
CA ASP A 224 -8.11 -10.25 13.36
C ASP A 224 -9.06 -9.77 12.25
N GLY A 225 -10.13 -9.05 12.60
CA GLY A 225 -11.10 -8.52 11.65
C GLY A 225 -10.86 -7.06 11.25
N PHE A 226 -9.89 -6.38 11.89
CA PHE A 226 -9.56 -5.00 11.52
C PHE A 226 -8.62 -4.96 10.31
N SER A 227 -8.94 -4.11 9.33
CA SER A 227 -7.99 -3.76 8.27
C SER A 227 -7.18 -2.54 8.71
N TRP A 228 -5.87 -2.72 8.91
CA TRP A 228 -5.00 -1.65 9.40
C TRP A 228 -3.55 -1.84 8.95
N THR A 229 -2.84 -0.73 8.83
CA THR A 229 -1.40 -0.70 8.61
C THR A 229 -0.72 0.18 9.64
N ILE A 230 0.57 -0.01 9.83
CA ILE A 230 1.40 0.85 10.64
C ILE A 230 2.51 1.43 9.76
N ASP A 231 2.71 2.75 9.84
CA ASP A 231 3.84 3.42 9.22
C ASP A 231 4.73 4.12 10.26
N TYR A 232 5.45 5.16 9.88
CA TYR A 232 6.34 5.89 10.77
C TYR A 232 5.66 7.03 11.53
N LEU A 233 4.43 7.35 11.18
CA LEU A 233 3.65 8.46 11.77
C LEU A 233 2.53 7.96 12.67
N GLY A 234 1.99 6.78 12.39
CA GLY A 234 0.85 6.28 13.12
C GLY A 234 0.33 4.94 12.62
N LEU A 235 -0.89 4.67 12.98
CA LEU A 235 -1.64 3.48 12.61
C LEU A 235 -2.87 3.90 11.81
N THR A 236 -2.96 3.42 10.56
CA THR A 236 -4.07 3.73 9.67
C THR A 236 -5.07 2.59 9.63
N PHE A 237 -6.32 2.88 9.91
CA PHE A 237 -7.46 1.98 9.72
C PHE A 237 -8.09 2.23 8.35
N TYR A 238 -8.54 1.15 7.71
CA TYR A 238 -9.24 1.17 6.43
C TYR A 238 -10.62 0.55 6.62
N PHE A 239 -11.66 1.29 6.24
CA PHE A 239 -13.05 0.86 6.36
C PHE A 239 -13.63 0.72 4.96
N SER A 240 -13.98 -0.50 4.61
CA SER A 240 -14.60 -0.80 3.32
C SER A 240 -16.05 -0.27 3.25
N PRO A 241 -16.59 -0.06 2.05
CA PRO A 241 -18.01 0.24 1.87
C PRO A 241 -18.90 -0.76 2.60
N GLY A 242 -19.87 -0.24 3.36
CA GLY A 242 -20.77 -1.05 4.19
C GLY A 242 -20.32 -1.25 5.64
N GLU A 243 -19.10 -0.80 6.02
CA GLU A 243 -18.63 -0.88 7.42
C GLU A 243 -19.02 0.38 8.23
N LEU A 244 -18.59 1.54 7.81
CA LEU A 244 -18.92 2.83 8.42
C LEU A 244 -19.67 3.78 7.48
N SER A 245 -19.68 3.50 6.18
CA SER A 245 -20.37 4.23 5.12
C SER A 245 -21.01 3.23 4.18
N ASP A 246 -22.12 3.58 3.54
CA ASP A 246 -22.82 2.70 2.59
C ASP A 246 -22.00 2.47 1.32
N ASP A 247 -21.38 3.53 0.76
CA ASP A 247 -20.77 3.50 -0.57
C ASP A 247 -19.31 3.98 -0.59
N SER A 248 -18.79 4.52 0.53
CA SER A 248 -17.46 5.15 0.55
C SER A 248 -16.44 4.32 1.31
N MET A 249 -15.22 4.26 0.77
CA MET A 249 -14.04 3.85 1.50
C MET A 249 -13.62 4.97 2.46
N LEU A 250 -13.40 4.65 3.73
CA LEU A 250 -12.95 5.60 4.74
C LEU A 250 -11.60 5.17 5.30
N THR A 251 -10.77 6.15 5.68
CA THR A 251 -9.50 5.93 6.35
C THR A 251 -9.34 6.85 7.54
N ALA A 252 -8.68 6.37 8.59
CA ALA A 252 -8.31 7.18 9.74
C ALA A 252 -6.91 6.80 10.21
N THR A 253 -6.03 7.78 10.36
CA THR A 253 -4.68 7.57 10.89
C THR A 253 -4.60 8.13 12.31
N VAL A 254 -4.39 7.25 13.29
CA VAL A 254 -4.16 7.63 14.69
C VAL A 254 -2.67 7.89 14.87
N SER A 255 -2.30 9.16 15.08
CA SER A 255 -0.92 9.63 15.15
C SER A 255 -0.19 9.16 16.41
N PHE A 256 1.06 8.75 16.28
CA PHE A 256 1.96 8.48 17.42
C PHE A 256 2.26 9.72 18.25
N ALA A 257 2.32 10.89 17.61
CA ALA A 257 2.62 12.15 18.28
C ALA A 257 1.44 12.64 19.11
N GLU A 258 0.22 12.51 18.58
CA GLU A 258 -0.99 13.03 19.19
C GLU A 258 -1.56 12.09 20.28
N TYR A 259 -1.43 10.76 20.08
CA TYR A 259 -1.99 9.74 20.98
C TYR A 259 -0.93 8.74 21.50
N PRO A 260 0.22 9.20 22.02
CA PRO A 260 1.34 8.29 22.34
C PRO A 260 0.99 7.24 23.40
N GLU A 261 0.03 7.51 24.29
CA GLU A 261 -0.39 6.59 25.35
C GLU A 261 -1.19 5.37 24.84
N LEU A 262 -1.70 5.42 23.60
CA LEU A 262 -2.42 4.29 23.02
C LEU A 262 -1.46 3.20 22.51
N PHE A 263 -0.20 3.55 22.22
CA PHE A 263 0.73 2.69 21.50
C PHE A 263 1.78 2.03 22.39
N ASN A 264 2.25 0.89 21.94
CA ASN A 264 3.46 0.29 22.45
C ASN A 264 4.68 1.06 21.90
N GLU A 265 5.48 1.65 22.79
CA GLU A 265 6.63 2.51 22.49
C GLU A 265 7.61 1.88 21.46
N LYS A 266 7.74 0.55 21.46
CA LYS A 266 8.59 -0.19 20.50
C LYS A 266 8.27 0.19 19.03
N TYR A 267 7.01 0.41 18.71
CA TYR A 267 6.55 0.60 17.34
C TYR A 267 6.51 2.07 16.89
N MET A 268 6.66 3.01 17.83
CA MET A 268 6.63 4.45 17.57
C MET A 268 7.94 5.00 17.00
N ALA A 269 9.01 4.20 17.03
CA ALA A 269 10.31 4.63 16.53
C ALA A 269 10.28 4.81 14.99
N ALA A 270 10.85 5.93 14.51
CA ALA A 270 10.94 6.27 13.10
C ALA A 270 12.37 6.68 12.73
N PRO A 271 12.85 6.40 11.51
CA PRO A 271 14.09 6.98 11.00
C PRO A 271 13.87 8.46 10.68
N ALA A 272 14.96 9.20 10.53
CA ALA A 272 14.90 10.63 10.19
C ALA A 272 14.37 10.86 8.76
N GLU A 273 14.64 9.93 7.87
CA GLU A 273 14.24 9.97 6.45
C GLU A 273 13.65 8.62 6.06
N TYR A 274 12.56 8.64 5.30
CA TYR A 274 11.89 7.43 4.83
C TYR A 274 10.96 7.73 3.65
N ALA A 275 10.53 6.69 2.94
CA ALA A 275 9.44 6.78 1.99
C ALA A 275 8.44 5.64 2.19
N VAL A 276 7.17 5.92 1.88
CA VAL A 276 6.05 4.97 1.95
C VAL A 276 5.18 5.11 0.72
N GLU A 277 4.64 4.00 0.23
CA GLU A 277 3.67 4.02 -0.88
C GLU A 277 2.35 4.61 -0.42
N ILE A 278 1.74 5.45 -1.26
CA ILE A 278 0.44 6.07 -1.02
C ILE A 278 -0.59 5.36 -1.89
N PRO A 279 -1.75 4.93 -1.34
CA PRO A 279 -2.84 4.44 -2.18
C PRO A 279 -3.48 5.58 -2.98
N LEU A 280 -3.91 5.29 -4.21
CA LEU A 280 -4.67 6.25 -5.03
C LEU A 280 -6.12 6.36 -4.55
N ASP A 281 -6.71 7.55 -4.74
CA ASP A 281 -8.13 7.86 -4.52
C ASP A 281 -8.64 7.71 -3.08
N ILE A 282 -7.73 7.63 -2.10
CA ILE A 282 -8.04 7.71 -0.68
C ILE A 282 -7.08 8.67 0.03
N SER A 283 -7.49 9.15 1.21
CA SER A 283 -6.65 10.05 2.01
C SER A 283 -5.50 9.27 2.65
N PHE A 284 -4.30 9.84 2.51
CA PHE A 284 -3.11 9.52 3.26
C PHE A 284 -2.82 10.67 4.22
N PHE A 285 -2.33 10.38 5.41
CA PHE A 285 -2.05 11.38 6.42
C PHE A 285 -0.56 11.46 6.70
N ALA A 286 0.01 12.66 6.63
CA ALA A 286 1.42 12.92 6.88
C ALA A 286 1.60 14.24 7.59
N GLU A 287 2.67 14.37 8.37
CA GLU A 287 3.09 15.64 8.93
C GLU A 287 3.74 16.49 7.84
N ARG A 288 3.14 17.62 7.51
CA ARG A 288 3.59 18.54 6.48
C ARG A 288 4.29 19.77 7.05
N ASP A 289 3.88 20.22 8.20
CA ASP A 289 4.52 21.33 8.92
C ASP A 289 5.24 20.87 10.21
N THR A 290 5.22 21.46 11.28
CA THR A 290 5.93 21.02 12.51
C THR A 290 5.08 21.19 13.77
N ASP A 291 3.77 20.98 13.63
CA ASP A 291 2.82 21.17 14.71
C ASP A 291 2.35 19.86 15.37
N ASP A 292 2.93 18.71 14.96
CA ASP A 292 2.65 17.36 15.41
C ASP A 292 1.26 16.80 14.98
N ALA A 293 0.44 17.59 14.28
CA ALA A 293 -0.79 17.12 13.67
C ALA A 293 -0.53 16.51 12.28
N LEU A 294 -1.33 15.55 11.88
CA LEU A 294 -1.24 14.97 10.55
C LEU A 294 -2.23 15.66 9.60
N GLU A 295 -1.75 16.05 8.43
CA GLU A 295 -2.56 16.64 7.38
C GLU A 295 -2.93 15.61 6.33
N ALA A 296 -4.16 15.70 5.83
CA ALA A 296 -4.63 14.82 4.77
C ALA A 296 -4.04 15.23 3.41
N ILE A 297 -3.57 14.21 2.69
CA ILE A 297 -3.11 14.30 1.31
C ILE A 297 -3.85 13.25 0.51
N SER A 298 -4.40 13.60 -0.63
CA SER A 298 -5.03 12.66 -1.55
C SER A 298 -4.40 12.79 -2.94
N ILE A 299 -4.11 11.65 -3.55
CA ILE A 299 -3.62 11.60 -4.91
C ILE A 299 -4.66 10.84 -5.72
N SER A 300 -5.23 11.50 -6.71
CA SER A 300 -6.27 10.94 -7.58
C SER A 300 -5.83 10.92 -9.02
N GLY A 301 -6.29 9.91 -9.75
CA GLY A 301 -6.11 9.80 -11.18
C GLY A 301 -7.44 9.66 -11.92
N TRP A 302 -7.63 10.42 -13.01
CA TRP A 302 -8.77 10.20 -13.90
C TRP A 302 -8.40 9.17 -14.97
N TYR A 303 -8.86 7.94 -14.78
CA TYR A 303 -8.65 6.83 -15.69
C TYR A 303 -9.69 6.80 -16.80
N ASN A 304 -9.24 6.56 -18.05
CA ASN A 304 -10.11 6.42 -19.21
C ASN A 304 -10.11 4.95 -19.69
N ASP A 305 -11.20 4.24 -19.41
CA ASP A 305 -11.35 2.82 -19.74
C ASP A 305 -11.23 2.52 -21.25
N GLU A 306 -11.76 3.42 -22.11
CA GLU A 306 -11.70 3.22 -23.56
C GLU A 306 -10.28 3.29 -24.09
N ARG A 307 -9.42 4.09 -23.43
CA ARG A 307 -8.02 4.30 -23.81
C ARG A 307 -7.05 3.48 -22.98
N ASN A 308 -7.53 2.94 -21.87
CA ASN A 308 -6.76 2.15 -20.92
C ASN A 308 -5.55 2.88 -20.33
N HIS A 309 -5.75 4.15 -19.93
CA HIS A 309 -4.73 4.93 -19.24
C HIS A 309 -5.33 6.13 -18.50
N TYR A 310 -4.53 6.67 -17.58
CA TYR A 310 -4.84 7.92 -16.90
C TYR A 310 -4.66 9.12 -17.85
N MET A 311 -5.63 10.03 -17.82
CA MET A 311 -5.66 11.25 -18.62
C MET A 311 -5.28 12.49 -17.81
N GLU A 312 -5.39 12.41 -16.51
CA GLU A 312 -5.13 13.48 -15.56
C GLU A 312 -4.80 12.89 -14.20
N TYR A 313 -3.95 13.56 -13.44
CA TYR A 313 -3.78 13.29 -12.00
C TYR A 313 -3.83 14.58 -11.21
N GLY A 314 -4.22 14.46 -9.93
CA GLY A 314 -4.25 15.56 -8.98
C GLY A 314 -3.66 15.17 -7.63
N ILE A 315 -3.04 16.15 -6.97
CA ILE A 315 -2.56 16.06 -5.59
C ILE A 315 -3.31 17.14 -4.80
N TYR A 316 -4.09 16.70 -3.83
CA TYR A 316 -4.97 17.54 -3.02
C TYR A 316 -4.50 17.51 -1.57
N THR A 317 -4.61 18.63 -0.90
CA THR A 317 -4.35 18.75 0.54
C THR A 317 -5.63 19.18 1.25
N ASP A 318 -5.66 19.06 2.57
CA ASP A 318 -6.75 19.52 3.44
C ASP A 318 -6.91 21.05 3.48
N THR A 319 -5.97 21.80 2.92
CA THR A 319 -6.03 23.27 2.85
C THR A 319 -6.86 23.74 1.66
N ASP A 320 -7.95 24.42 1.93
CA ASP A 320 -8.87 24.94 0.92
C ASP A 320 -8.18 25.67 -0.24
N GLY A 321 -8.42 25.19 -1.46
CA GLY A 321 -7.88 25.77 -2.69
C GLY A 321 -6.40 25.50 -2.95
N GLN A 322 -5.77 24.62 -2.17
CA GLN A 322 -4.40 24.17 -2.41
C GLN A 322 -4.44 22.78 -3.03
N TYR A 323 -4.13 22.70 -4.29
CA TYR A 323 -4.04 21.46 -5.05
C TYR A 323 -3.14 21.64 -6.27
N TYR A 324 -2.73 20.54 -6.87
CA TYR A 324 -2.02 20.49 -8.14
C TYR A 324 -2.74 19.51 -9.06
N GLU A 325 -2.99 19.90 -10.31
CA GLU A 325 -3.57 19.02 -11.33
C GLU A 325 -2.76 19.14 -12.61
N GLU A 326 -2.56 18.02 -13.32
CA GLU A 326 -1.83 17.96 -14.58
C GLU A 326 -2.46 16.91 -15.51
N GLU A 327 -2.65 17.30 -16.79
CA GLU A 327 -2.99 16.34 -17.85
C GLU A 327 -1.82 15.40 -18.09
N CYS A 328 -2.10 14.11 -18.24
CA CYS A 328 -1.10 13.08 -18.47
C CYS A 328 -1.57 12.07 -19.52
N TYR A 329 -0.68 11.14 -19.88
CA TYR A 329 -0.99 10.00 -20.74
C TYR A 329 -0.15 8.82 -20.25
N THR A 330 -0.63 8.20 -19.18
CA THR A 330 0.15 7.20 -18.47
C THR A 330 -0.69 5.96 -18.15
N TYR A 331 -0.09 4.78 -18.25
CA TYR A 331 -0.74 3.51 -17.94
C TYR A 331 -1.02 3.36 -16.46
N ASP A 332 -0.05 3.77 -15.64
CA ASP A 332 -0.15 3.58 -14.21
C ASP A 332 0.52 4.71 -13.44
N LEU A 333 0.09 4.89 -12.19
CA LEU A 333 0.54 5.93 -11.27
C LEU A 333 0.95 5.27 -9.94
N HIS A 334 2.22 5.40 -9.57
CA HIS A 334 2.73 4.86 -8.31
C HIS A 334 3.24 6.00 -7.41
N PRO A 335 2.41 6.51 -6.49
CA PRO A 335 2.77 7.61 -5.63
C PRO A 335 3.45 7.13 -4.35
N TYR A 336 4.43 7.93 -3.90
CA TYR A 336 5.14 7.78 -2.64
C TYR A 336 5.15 9.09 -1.86
N TYR A 337 4.93 9.02 -0.56
CA TYR A 337 5.32 10.07 0.35
C TYR A 337 6.77 9.88 0.75
N VAL A 338 7.56 10.95 0.66
CA VAL A 338 9.00 10.93 0.95
C VAL A 338 9.30 12.00 1.98
N LYS A 339 9.68 11.59 3.18
CA LYS A 339 10.26 12.45 4.21
C LYS A 339 11.76 12.45 4.05
N ALA A 340 12.33 13.59 3.72
CA ALA A 340 13.77 13.81 3.60
C ALA A 340 14.24 14.90 4.57
N ALA A 341 15.55 15.06 4.71
CA ALA A 341 16.14 16.02 5.66
C ALA A 341 15.66 17.46 5.43
N ASP A 342 15.41 17.85 4.18
CA ASP A 342 15.13 19.22 3.79
C ASP A 342 13.64 19.45 3.44
N GLY A 343 12.75 18.47 3.65
CA GLY A 343 11.32 18.63 3.40
C GLY A 343 10.54 17.35 3.15
N ASN A 344 9.26 17.55 2.85
CA ASN A 344 8.30 16.49 2.55
C ASN A 344 7.93 16.57 1.06
N PHE A 345 7.92 15.43 0.40
CA PHE A 345 7.73 15.35 -1.04
C PHE A 345 6.72 14.24 -1.40
N VAL A 346 6.08 14.43 -2.55
CA VAL A 346 5.43 13.33 -3.28
C VAL A 346 6.32 12.96 -4.46
N TYR A 347 6.67 11.68 -4.54
CA TYR A 347 7.26 11.08 -5.73
C TYR A 347 6.14 10.35 -6.47
N LEU A 348 5.88 10.76 -7.70
CA LEU A 348 4.90 10.12 -8.56
C LEU A 348 5.64 9.46 -9.72
N PHE A 349 5.71 8.15 -9.69
CA PHE A 349 6.20 7.38 -10.83
C PHE A 349 5.04 7.19 -11.82
N CYS A 350 5.22 7.68 -13.04
CA CYS A 350 4.27 7.59 -14.12
C CYS A 350 4.79 6.60 -15.16
N GLU A 351 4.00 5.58 -15.47
CA GLU A 351 4.30 4.65 -16.57
C GLU A 351 3.74 5.23 -17.86
N ASP A 352 4.52 6.09 -18.52
CA ASP A 352 4.09 6.80 -19.72
C ASP A 352 4.00 5.86 -20.94
N VAL A 353 3.04 6.16 -21.82
CA VAL A 353 2.79 5.43 -23.06
C VAL A 353 3.41 6.16 -24.23
N GLU A 354 4.38 5.53 -24.89
CA GLU A 354 4.86 5.93 -26.20
C GLU A 354 4.49 4.86 -27.25
N GLU A 355 4.41 5.21 -28.53
CA GLU A 355 3.81 4.42 -29.61
C GLU A 355 4.23 2.93 -29.66
N ASP A 356 5.44 2.59 -29.20
CA ASP A 356 5.97 1.22 -29.23
C ASP A 356 6.69 0.78 -27.93
N TRP A 357 6.75 1.63 -26.91
CA TRP A 357 7.47 1.32 -25.66
C TRP A 357 6.92 2.10 -24.47
N ARG A 358 7.17 1.59 -23.29
CA ARG A 358 6.79 2.22 -22.03
C ARG A 358 8.03 2.86 -21.40
N GLU A 359 7.87 4.09 -20.91
CA GLU A 359 8.89 4.80 -20.16
C GLU A 359 8.37 5.06 -18.74
N MET A 360 9.25 4.93 -17.76
CA MET A 360 8.95 5.33 -16.41
C MET A 360 9.49 6.74 -16.19
N ARG A 361 8.62 7.65 -15.81
CA ARG A 361 8.96 9.03 -15.46
C ARG A 361 8.68 9.25 -13.99
N LEU A 362 9.67 9.75 -13.26
CA LEU A 362 9.50 10.23 -11.89
C LEU A 362 9.20 11.72 -11.93
N VAL A 363 8.04 12.12 -11.39
CA VAL A 363 7.68 13.52 -11.14
C VAL A 363 7.75 13.79 -9.64
N VAL A 364 8.40 14.89 -9.25
CA VAL A 364 8.62 15.23 -7.84
C VAL A 364 7.86 16.50 -7.49
N PHE A 365 7.12 16.46 -6.39
CA PHE A 365 6.37 17.56 -5.83
C PHE A 365 6.83 17.84 -4.40
N SER A 366 7.01 19.12 -4.07
CA SER A 366 7.18 19.57 -2.69
C SER A 366 5.81 19.79 -2.05
N LEU A 367 5.64 19.25 -0.84
CA LEU A 367 4.52 19.54 0.05
C LEU A 367 4.95 20.66 1.00
N ASN A 368 4.32 21.82 0.87
CA ASN A 368 4.72 22.98 1.67
C ASN A 368 3.84 23.10 2.93
N ALA A 369 4.38 23.68 3.99
CA ALA A 369 3.68 23.88 5.26
C ALA A 369 2.39 24.72 5.15
N ASP A 370 2.24 25.54 4.10
CA ASP A 370 1.03 26.30 3.83
C ASP A 370 -0.04 25.53 3.04
N GLY A 371 0.16 24.23 2.83
CA GLY A 371 -0.72 23.34 2.08
C GLY A 371 -0.49 23.37 0.57
N SER A 372 0.32 24.27 0.05
CA SER A 372 0.58 24.32 -1.38
C SER A 372 1.43 23.15 -1.86
N VAL A 373 1.10 22.65 -3.05
CA VAL A 373 1.83 21.59 -3.75
C VAL A 373 2.56 22.21 -4.93
N THR A 374 3.87 21.98 -5.03
CA THR A 374 4.71 22.56 -6.08
C THR A 374 5.51 21.50 -6.81
N LYS A 375 5.33 21.37 -8.13
CA LYS A 375 6.18 20.51 -8.97
C LYS A 375 7.61 21.04 -8.96
N THR A 376 8.54 20.26 -8.46
CA THR A 376 9.96 20.65 -8.34
C THR A 376 10.80 20.20 -9.51
N GLY A 377 10.40 19.12 -10.17
CA GLY A 377 11.06 18.60 -11.37
C GLY A 377 10.54 17.24 -11.80
N GLU A 378 11.15 16.73 -12.85
CA GLU A 378 10.90 15.39 -13.36
C GLU A 378 12.18 14.79 -13.94
N MET A 379 12.25 13.45 -14.01
CA MET A 379 13.34 12.73 -14.64
C MET A 379 12.84 11.40 -15.19
N ASN A 380 13.39 10.97 -16.32
CA ASN A 380 13.15 9.63 -16.82
C ASN A 380 13.98 8.63 -16.00
N VAL A 381 13.35 7.54 -15.61
CA VAL A 381 13.99 6.39 -14.99
C VAL A 381 13.92 5.21 -15.95
N SER A 382 14.87 4.30 -15.89
CA SER A 382 14.96 3.23 -16.88
C SER A 382 13.75 2.31 -16.85
N PRO A 383 13.35 1.79 -18.02
CA PRO A 383 12.29 0.79 -18.15
C PRO A 383 12.65 -0.60 -17.61
N SER A 384 13.72 -0.80 -16.85
CA SER A 384 14.07 -2.11 -16.29
C SER A 384 12.98 -2.64 -15.37
N TRP A 385 12.26 -1.77 -14.74
CA TRP A 385 11.01 -2.04 -14.05
C TRP A 385 10.03 -2.85 -14.92
N LEU A 386 9.88 -2.48 -16.19
CA LEU A 386 8.96 -3.14 -17.12
C LEU A 386 9.58 -4.38 -17.78
N ALA A 387 10.89 -4.36 -18.02
CA ALA A 387 11.58 -5.46 -18.73
C ALA A 387 11.65 -6.74 -17.89
N ASP A 388 11.88 -6.59 -16.58
CA ASP A 388 12.02 -7.72 -15.65
C ASP A 388 10.77 -7.93 -14.78
N ASN A 389 9.74 -7.07 -14.90
CA ASN A 389 8.58 -7.00 -14.02
C ASN A 389 8.96 -6.94 -12.53
N LYS A 390 10.16 -6.44 -12.23
CA LYS A 390 10.72 -6.41 -10.88
C LYS A 390 11.47 -5.12 -10.62
N PHE A 391 11.20 -4.51 -9.47
CA PHE A 391 11.86 -3.28 -9.07
C PHE A 391 12.13 -3.23 -7.56
N ILE A 392 13.01 -2.32 -7.17
CA ILE A 392 13.32 -2.06 -5.77
C ILE A 392 12.41 -0.94 -5.28
N VAL A 393 11.63 -1.24 -4.24
CA VAL A 393 10.73 -0.25 -3.63
C VAL A 393 11.55 0.88 -3.01
N PRO A 394 11.29 2.15 -3.32
CA PRO A 394 12.03 3.30 -2.79
C PRO A 394 11.63 3.60 -1.33
N THR A 395 12.15 2.82 -0.38
CA THR A 395 11.90 2.99 1.07
C THR A 395 12.90 3.93 1.75
N ASP A 396 14.11 4.06 1.21
CA ASP A 396 15.23 4.84 1.77
C ASP A 396 15.58 6.05 0.89
N PRO A 397 15.15 7.29 1.25
CA PRO A 397 15.49 8.50 0.50
C PRO A 397 16.99 8.78 0.41
N GLY A 398 17.75 8.29 1.39
CA GLY A 398 19.22 8.38 1.37
C GLY A 398 19.87 7.40 0.40
N LYS A 399 19.12 6.42 -0.12
CA LYS A 399 19.62 5.34 -0.98
C LYS A 399 18.53 4.88 -1.95
N LEU A 400 18.07 5.77 -2.81
CA LEU A 400 17.16 5.38 -3.89
C LEU A 400 17.92 4.55 -4.94
N ILE A 401 17.39 3.40 -5.31
CA ILE A 401 17.95 2.55 -6.35
C ILE A 401 17.03 2.65 -7.57
N LEU A 402 17.44 3.47 -8.52
CA LEU A 402 16.72 3.71 -9.76
C LEU A 402 17.58 3.23 -10.93
N ASP A 403 16.94 2.82 -11.99
CA ASP A 403 17.67 2.51 -13.21
C ASP A 403 17.92 3.82 -13.99
N ASP A 404 19.09 3.94 -14.60
CA ASP A 404 19.47 5.12 -15.39
C ASP A 404 18.99 4.92 -16.83
N ALA A 405 18.06 5.76 -17.28
CA ALA A 405 17.51 5.70 -18.63
C ALA A 405 18.57 5.93 -19.73
N ASP A 406 19.62 6.69 -19.44
CA ASP A 406 20.66 7.02 -20.42
C ASP A 406 21.67 5.90 -20.65
N ASN A 407 21.87 5.02 -19.66
CA ASN A 407 22.90 3.99 -19.66
C ASN A 407 22.38 2.55 -19.77
N GLY A 408 21.09 2.33 -19.92
CA GLY A 408 20.47 1.01 -19.96
C GLY A 408 20.34 0.38 -18.58
N THR A 409 20.53 -0.88 -18.39
CA THR A 409 20.18 -1.66 -17.19
C THR A 409 21.09 -1.47 -15.95
N GLU A 410 21.91 -0.43 -15.88
CA GLU A 410 22.72 -0.19 -14.67
C GLU A 410 21.92 0.52 -13.58
N LYS A 411 21.69 -0.18 -12.47
CA LYS A 411 21.10 0.41 -11.26
C LYS A 411 22.03 1.47 -10.68
N VAL A 412 21.54 2.69 -10.59
CA VAL A 412 22.27 3.82 -10.02
C VAL A 412 21.69 4.16 -8.65
N VAL A 413 22.57 4.47 -7.70
CA VAL A 413 22.17 4.89 -6.36
C VAL A 413 22.10 6.40 -6.32
N PHE A 414 20.93 6.90 -6.02
CA PHE A 414 20.65 8.33 -5.83
C PHE A 414 20.39 8.63 -4.35
N ALA A 415 20.48 9.90 -3.99
CA ALA A 415 19.93 10.44 -2.76
C ALA A 415 19.02 11.61 -3.07
N VAL A 416 18.03 11.85 -2.22
CA VAL A 416 17.16 13.01 -2.31
C VAL A 416 17.98 14.26 -2.07
N GLY A 417 17.95 15.22 -3.01
CA GLY A 417 18.57 16.54 -2.89
C GLY A 417 17.64 17.55 -2.19
N ASN A 418 18.16 18.75 -1.92
CA ASN A 418 17.46 19.82 -1.19
C ASN A 418 16.15 20.30 -1.84
N ASN A 419 15.96 20.05 -3.13
CA ASN A 419 14.73 20.35 -3.86
C ASN A 419 13.84 19.12 -4.05
N GLY A 420 14.11 18.03 -3.36
CA GLY A 420 13.41 16.77 -3.49
C GLY A 420 13.85 15.90 -4.68
N MET A 421 14.56 16.45 -5.66
CA MET A 421 14.98 15.68 -6.83
C MET A 421 16.09 14.68 -6.47
N PRO A 422 16.02 13.44 -6.97
CA PRO A 422 17.13 12.50 -6.85
C PRO A 422 18.40 13.03 -7.52
N SER A 423 19.53 12.85 -6.86
CA SER A 423 20.84 13.24 -7.37
C SER A 423 21.86 12.12 -7.15
N ASN A 424 22.77 11.92 -8.10
CA ASN A 424 23.85 10.96 -7.94
C ASN A 424 24.69 11.28 -6.70
N LYS A 425 24.99 10.26 -5.91
CA LYS A 425 25.91 10.34 -4.78
C LYS A 425 27.36 10.39 -5.21
#